data_8ff9baded61a87ef85a2222d36be2464
#
_entry.id   8ff9baded61a87ef85a2222d36be2464
#
_cell.length_a   1.000
_cell.length_b   1.000
_cell.length_c   1.000
_cell.angle_alpha   90.00
_cell.angle_beta   90.00
_cell.angle_gamma   90.00
#
_symmetry.space_group_name_H-M   'P 1'
#
loop_
_entity.id
_entity.type
_entity.pdbx_description
1 polymer ?
#
loop_
_entity_poly.entity_id
_entity_poly.type
_entity_poly.pdbx_seq_one_letter_code
_entity_poly.pdbx_strand_id
1 'polypeptide(L)'
;MRIVHRSVLISTLGLLSSSSVIAQEKSHVTSEQVTHAIKEIETIAQKKIQENTVPALAIAILFQDKLVYAKGFGVRDANTKAPVDADTVFQLASLSKPIGSTVIAELVGEGKINWDLKLSVLDPAFAMFDPWVTREITIRDMYAHRSGLPEHAGDLLEDLGFTRAEILHRLRYQRPASSFRSHYAYTNFGMTEAAIAAAKPYGFEWENVSEAKLYGPLGMTSTSSRYADFIARRNKAWDTCW
;
A
#
# COMPACT_ATOMS: atom_id res chain seq x y z
N MET A 1 -2.31 -21.27 79.22
CA MET A 1 -2.15 -21.49 77.77
C MET A 1 -2.61 -20.21 77.06
N ARG A 2 -1.68 -19.32 76.66
CA ARG A 2 -1.97 -18.00 76.07
C ARG A 2 -1.92 -18.15 74.55
N ILE A 3 -3.02 -17.90 73.88
CA ILE A 3 -3.14 -17.85 72.40
C ILE A 3 -2.75 -16.45 71.95
N VAL A 4 -1.67 -16.34 71.16
CA VAL A 4 -1.20 -15.10 70.52
C VAL A 4 -1.83 -15.02 69.14
N HIS A 5 -2.71 -14.06 68.89
CA HIS A 5 -3.22 -13.72 67.59
C HIS A 5 -2.17 -12.88 66.83
N ARG A 6 -1.68 -13.42 65.72
CA ARG A 6 -0.88 -12.66 64.75
C ARG A 6 -1.83 -12.08 63.69
N SER A 7 -1.98 -10.76 63.73
CA SER A 7 -2.64 -10.02 62.65
C SER A 7 -1.69 -9.90 61.45
N VAL A 8 -2.13 -10.40 60.27
CA VAL A 8 -1.44 -10.25 59.00
C VAL A 8 -2.00 -8.98 58.37
N LEU A 9 -1.18 -7.93 58.25
CA LEU A 9 -1.47 -6.76 57.41
C LEU A 9 -1.18 -7.11 55.96
N ILE A 10 -2.22 -7.16 55.12
CA ILE A 10 -2.09 -7.22 53.66
C ILE A 10 -2.07 -5.78 53.17
N SER A 11 -0.88 -5.29 52.78
CA SER A 11 -0.71 -4.03 52.10
C SER A 11 -1.01 -4.25 50.59
N THR A 12 -2.16 -3.76 50.14
CA THR A 12 -2.50 -3.67 48.71
C THR A 12 -1.69 -2.53 48.08
N LEU A 13 -0.64 -2.89 47.33
CA LEU A 13 0.09 -1.98 46.46
C LEU A 13 -0.76 -1.71 45.24
N GLY A 14 -1.41 -0.55 45.17
CA GLY A 14 -2.11 -0.10 43.99
C GLY A 14 -1.11 0.26 42.88
N LEU A 15 -1.05 -0.54 41.81
CA LEU A 15 -0.38 -0.17 40.58
C LEU A 15 -1.17 0.95 39.88
N LEU A 16 -0.73 2.18 40.06
CA LEU A 16 -1.12 3.28 39.20
C LEU A 16 -0.49 3.08 37.83
N SER A 17 -1.26 2.53 36.88
CA SER A 17 -0.90 2.56 35.47
C SER A 17 -1.00 4.00 34.98
N SER A 18 0.12 4.69 34.93
CA SER A 18 0.25 5.97 34.24
C SER A 18 0.15 5.69 32.72
N SER A 19 -1.05 5.86 32.17
CA SER A 19 -1.23 5.97 30.73
C SER A 19 -0.53 7.25 30.29
N SER A 20 0.69 7.13 29.76
CA SER A 20 1.36 8.21 29.08
C SER A 20 0.56 8.52 27.82
N VAL A 21 -0.29 9.53 27.89
CA VAL A 21 -0.83 10.20 26.70
C VAL A 21 0.38 10.79 26.00
N ILE A 22 0.83 10.15 24.92
CA ILE A 22 1.78 10.75 24.00
C ILE A 22 1.05 11.96 23.42
N ALA A 23 1.32 13.14 23.98
CA ALA A 23 0.88 14.39 23.39
C ALA A 23 1.54 14.46 22.01
N GLN A 24 0.72 14.35 20.98
CA GLN A 24 1.16 14.57 19.60
C GLN A 24 1.69 16.00 19.54
N GLU A 25 3.02 16.16 19.42
CA GLU A 25 3.62 17.49 19.25
C GLU A 25 2.95 18.14 18.04
N LYS A 26 2.26 19.26 18.30
CA LYS A 26 1.67 20.05 17.21
C LYS A 26 2.82 20.46 16.29
N SER A 27 2.69 20.13 15.01
CA SER A 27 3.61 20.59 13.98
C SER A 27 3.90 22.09 14.18
N HIS A 28 5.17 22.45 14.36
CA HIS A 28 5.59 23.83 14.46
C HIS A 28 5.51 24.60 13.12
N VAL A 29 5.07 23.92 12.03
CA VAL A 29 4.93 24.50 10.71
C VAL A 29 3.72 25.46 10.70
N THR A 30 3.96 26.71 10.28
CA THR A 30 2.92 27.73 10.16
C THR A 30 2.29 27.76 8.76
N SER A 31 1.08 28.31 8.64
CA SER A 31 0.42 28.51 7.34
C SER A 31 1.25 29.42 6.41
N GLU A 32 2.01 30.36 6.95
CA GLU A 32 2.90 31.25 6.17
C GLU A 32 4.06 30.44 5.59
N GLN A 33 4.68 29.56 6.36
CA GLN A 33 5.73 28.66 5.87
C GLN A 33 5.21 27.72 4.78
N VAL A 34 3.99 27.19 4.92
CA VAL A 34 3.35 26.37 3.88
C VAL A 34 3.13 27.19 2.60
N THR A 35 2.64 28.43 2.72
CA THR A 35 2.44 29.31 1.58
C THR A 35 3.75 29.62 0.86
N HIS A 36 4.83 29.82 1.60
CA HIS A 36 6.17 30.04 1.02
C HIS A 36 6.66 28.77 0.30
N ALA A 37 6.55 27.61 0.95
CA ALA A 37 6.96 26.33 0.38
C ALA A 37 6.19 26.00 -0.92
N ILE A 38 4.91 26.34 -1.01
CA ILE A 38 4.12 26.17 -2.25
C ILE A 38 4.75 26.94 -3.41
N LYS A 39 5.17 28.20 -3.20
CA LYS A 39 5.81 29.02 -4.25
C LYS A 39 7.14 28.42 -4.70
N GLU A 40 7.93 27.92 -3.77
CA GLU A 40 9.20 27.24 -4.09
C GLU A 40 8.97 25.94 -4.86
N ILE A 41 8.00 25.12 -4.45
CA ILE A 41 7.62 23.89 -5.15
C ILE A 41 7.13 24.18 -6.57
N GLU A 42 6.32 25.22 -6.77
CA GLU A 42 5.90 25.64 -8.12
C GLU A 42 7.08 26.02 -9.00
N THR A 43 8.03 26.76 -8.47
CA THR A 43 9.24 27.16 -9.19
C THR A 43 10.08 25.94 -9.58
N ILE A 44 10.25 25.00 -8.66
CA ILE A 44 10.98 23.74 -8.91
C ILE A 44 10.26 22.90 -9.97
N ALA A 45 8.94 22.75 -9.86
CA ALA A 45 8.13 21.98 -10.80
C ALA A 45 8.22 22.58 -12.23
N GLN A 46 8.03 23.89 -12.37
CA GLN A 46 8.16 24.57 -13.65
C GLN A 46 9.55 24.40 -14.26
N LYS A 47 10.61 24.53 -13.45
CA LYS A 47 11.98 24.31 -13.90
C LYS A 47 12.19 22.89 -14.42
N LYS A 48 11.67 21.87 -13.72
CA LYS A 48 11.79 20.47 -14.16
C LYS A 48 11.09 20.18 -15.48
N ILE A 49 9.95 20.81 -15.71
CA ILE A 49 9.25 20.72 -17.01
C ILE A 49 10.04 21.44 -18.11
N GLN A 50 10.55 22.66 -17.84
CA GLN A 50 11.35 23.43 -18.82
C GLN A 50 12.66 22.72 -19.20
N GLU A 51 13.31 22.07 -18.24
CA GLU A 51 14.51 21.28 -18.45
C GLU A 51 14.24 19.93 -19.13
N ASN A 52 12.98 19.59 -19.42
CA ASN A 52 12.55 18.29 -19.93
C ASN A 52 13.02 17.09 -19.05
N THR A 53 13.20 17.33 -17.75
CA THR A 53 13.58 16.26 -16.81
C THR A 53 12.42 15.25 -16.62
N VAL A 54 11.19 15.77 -16.62
CA VAL A 54 9.94 14.97 -16.59
C VAL A 54 8.91 15.65 -17.52
N PRO A 55 8.04 14.88 -18.19
CA PRO A 55 7.02 15.44 -19.09
C PRO A 55 5.85 16.07 -18.33
N ALA A 56 5.57 15.56 -17.13
CA ALA A 56 4.43 15.97 -16.33
C ALA A 56 4.67 15.75 -14.83
N LEU A 57 3.99 16.55 -14.02
CA LEU A 57 3.92 16.42 -12.56
C LEU A 57 2.52 16.80 -12.10
N ALA A 58 2.01 16.09 -11.08
CA ALA A 58 0.86 16.51 -10.29
C ALA A 58 1.28 16.58 -8.83
N ILE A 59 0.97 17.67 -8.16
CA ILE A 59 1.39 17.94 -6.78
C ILE A 59 0.15 18.29 -5.96
N ALA A 60 -0.03 17.61 -4.82
CA ALA A 60 -1.02 17.97 -3.82
C ALA A 60 -0.33 18.15 -2.46
N ILE A 61 -0.79 19.14 -1.70
CA ILE A 61 -0.27 19.43 -0.36
C ILE A 61 -1.44 19.45 0.62
N LEU A 62 -1.34 18.61 1.65
CA LEU A 62 -2.26 18.63 2.78
C LEU A 62 -1.58 19.29 3.97
N PHE A 63 -2.32 20.16 4.64
CA PHE A 63 -1.88 20.81 5.86
C PHE A 63 -3.05 20.91 6.83
N GLN A 64 -2.89 20.41 8.07
CA GLN A 64 -3.93 20.37 9.10
C GLN A 64 -5.23 19.75 8.56
N ASP A 65 -5.11 18.57 7.97
CA ASP A 65 -6.21 17.77 7.39
C ASP A 65 -7.00 18.44 6.26
N LYS A 66 -6.43 19.48 5.65
CA LYS A 66 -7.05 20.19 4.52
C LYS A 66 -6.14 20.15 3.29
N LEU A 67 -6.76 19.95 2.14
CA LEU A 67 -6.08 20.15 0.86
C LEU A 67 -5.87 21.66 0.67
N VAL A 68 -4.63 22.11 0.78
CA VAL A 68 -4.27 23.55 0.63
C VAL A 68 -3.70 23.88 -0.73
N TYR A 69 -3.33 22.86 -1.50
CA TYR A 69 -2.79 23.01 -2.84
C TYR A 69 -2.99 21.73 -3.66
N ALA A 70 -3.41 21.89 -4.94
CA ALA A 70 -3.41 20.84 -5.94
C ALA A 70 -3.21 21.45 -7.32
N LYS A 71 -2.18 21.01 -8.05
CA LYS A 71 -1.86 21.56 -9.38
C LYS A 71 -1.10 20.56 -10.23
N GLY A 72 -1.41 20.57 -11.54
CA GLY A 72 -0.67 19.88 -12.57
C GLY A 72 0.32 20.80 -13.29
N PHE A 73 1.38 20.20 -13.83
CA PHE A 73 2.42 20.86 -14.62
C PHE A 73 2.79 19.97 -15.80
N GLY A 74 3.12 20.59 -16.94
CA GLY A 74 3.51 19.88 -18.14
C GLY A 74 2.33 19.31 -18.92
N VAL A 75 2.57 18.25 -19.70
CA VAL A 75 1.60 17.67 -20.63
C VAL A 75 1.35 16.20 -20.31
N ARG A 76 0.06 15.79 -20.33
CA ARG A 76 -0.37 14.42 -20.09
C ARG A 76 -0.31 13.53 -21.34
N ASP A 77 -0.09 14.15 -22.49
CA ASP A 77 0.01 13.46 -23.78
C ASP A 77 1.00 14.24 -24.65
N ALA A 78 2.09 13.59 -25.01
CA ALA A 78 3.16 14.18 -25.79
C ALA A 78 2.73 14.53 -27.24
N ASN A 79 1.73 13.84 -27.78
CA ASN A 79 1.25 14.06 -29.15
C ASN A 79 0.29 15.25 -29.23
N THR A 80 -0.71 15.27 -28.34
CA THR A 80 -1.75 16.30 -28.36
C THR A 80 -1.36 17.56 -27.61
N LYS A 81 -0.28 17.52 -26.80
CA LYS A 81 0.15 18.58 -25.88
C LYS A 81 -0.93 18.99 -24.88
N ALA A 82 -1.89 18.09 -24.60
CA ALA A 82 -2.90 18.33 -23.60
C ALA A 82 -2.27 18.51 -22.21
N PRO A 83 -2.61 19.58 -21.47
CA PRO A 83 -1.95 19.90 -20.20
C PRO A 83 -2.38 18.93 -19.09
N VAL A 84 -1.51 18.77 -18.08
CA VAL A 84 -1.86 18.16 -16.80
C VAL A 84 -2.55 19.19 -15.92
N ASP A 85 -3.61 18.78 -15.25
CA ASP A 85 -4.32 19.54 -14.23
C ASP A 85 -4.45 18.76 -12.91
N ALA A 86 -5.17 19.32 -11.93
CA ALA A 86 -5.37 18.70 -10.63
C ALA A 86 -6.23 17.41 -10.69
N ASP A 87 -7.02 17.25 -11.76
CA ASP A 87 -7.93 16.12 -11.95
C ASP A 87 -7.35 15.05 -12.89
N THR A 88 -6.14 15.24 -13.38
CA THR A 88 -5.48 14.27 -14.26
C THR A 88 -5.15 13.00 -13.50
N VAL A 89 -5.62 11.85 -14.02
CA VAL A 89 -5.38 10.54 -13.42
C VAL A 89 -4.05 9.97 -13.90
N PHE A 90 -3.26 9.45 -12.96
CA PHE A 90 -1.97 8.80 -13.19
C PHE A 90 -2.03 7.33 -12.79
N GLN A 91 -1.25 6.50 -13.47
CA GLN A 91 -0.92 5.17 -12.96
C GLN A 91 0.08 5.32 -11.81
N LEU A 92 -0.21 4.71 -10.68
CA LEU A 92 0.60 4.83 -9.47
C LEU A 92 1.78 3.86 -9.42
N ALA A 93 1.79 2.85 -10.31
CA ALA A 93 2.79 1.79 -10.30
C ALA A 93 3.00 1.26 -8.86
N SER A 94 4.23 1.21 -8.38
CA SER A 94 4.55 0.69 -7.05
C SER A 94 4.05 1.53 -5.87
N LEU A 95 3.60 2.77 -6.09
CA LEU A 95 2.87 3.53 -5.06
C LEU A 95 1.51 2.88 -4.72
N SER A 96 1.03 1.94 -5.54
CA SER A 96 -0.13 1.08 -5.21
C SER A 96 0.12 0.17 -4.01
N LYS A 97 1.38 -0.17 -3.68
CA LYS A 97 1.72 -1.09 -2.58
C LYS A 97 1.39 -0.52 -1.18
N PRO A 98 1.80 0.71 -0.83
CA PRO A 98 1.36 1.31 0.44
C PRO A 98 -0.17 1.49 0.50
N ILE A 99 -0.83 1.82 -0.61
CA ILE A 99 -2.29 1.89 -0.68
C ILE A 99 -2.90 0.50 -0.40
N GLY A 100 -2.39 -0.53 -1.07
CA GLY A 100 -2.82 -1.92 -0.84
C GLY A 100 -2.61 -2.37 0.61
N SER A 101 -1.47 -2.00 1.24
CA SER A 101 -1.24 -2.31 2.65
C SER A 101 -2.22 -1.60 3.58
N THR A 102 -2.68 -0.40 3.22
CA THR A 102 -3.71 0.34 3.95
C THR A 102 -5.07 -0.38 3.86
N VAL A 103 -5.43 -0.87 2.67
CA VAL A 103 -6.64 -1.72 2.52
C VAL A 103 -6.54 -2.97 3.39
N ILE A 104 -5.40 -3.69 3.36
CA ILE A 104 -5.20 -4.87 4.23
C ILE A 104 -5.33 -4.49 5.72
N ALA A 105 -4.77 -3.35 6.13
CA ALA A 105 -4.87 -2.89 7.53
C ALA A 105 -6.33 -2.64 7.94
N GLU A 106 -7.16 -2.10 7.05
CA GLU A 106 -8.60 -1.94 7.26
C GLU A 106 -9.29 -3.31 7.44
N LEU A 107 -8.99 -4.29 6.56
CA LEU A 107 -9.54 -5.64 6.66
C LEU A 107 -9.12 -6.34 7.97
N VAL A 108 -7.91 -6.08 8.45
CA VAL A 108 -7.41 -6.55 9.75
C VAL A 108 -8.17 -5.86 10.89
N GLY A 109 -8.43 -4.56 10.78
CA GLY A 109 -9.23 -3.80 11.74
C GLY A 109 -10.65 -4.34 11.91
N GLU A 110 -11.26 -4.85 10.84
CA GLU A 110 -12.56 -5.53 10.88
C GLU A 110 -12.52 -6.94 11.53
N GLY A 111 -11.34 -7.49 11.77
CA GLY A 111 -11.16 -8.77 12.46
C GLY A 111 -11.44 -10.03 11.62
N LYS A 112 -11.74 -9.90 10.31
CA LYS A 112 -11.94 -11.06 9.43
C LYS A 112 -10.65 -11.75 9.01
N ILE A 113 -9.57 -11.00 8.94
CA ILE A 113 -8.22 -11.49 8.67
C ILE A 113 -7.24 -10.90 9.69
N ASN A 114 -6.02 -11.39 9.71
CA ASN A 114 -4.90 -10.78 10.40
C ASN A 114 -3.63 -10.90 9.57
N TRP A 115 -2.61 -10.13 9.90
CA TRP A 115 -1.35 -10.10 9.15
C TRP A 115 -0.63 -11.45 9.10
N ASP A 116 -0.81 -12.28 10.11
CA ASP A 116 -0.14 -13.58 10.26
C ASP A 116 -1.02 -14.75 9.76
N LEU A 117 -2.17 -14.41 9.14
CA LEU A 117 -3.03 -15.42 8.52
C LEU A 117 -2.31 -16.04 7.31
N LYS A 118 -2.28 -17.36 7.27
CA LYS A 118 -1.58 -18.14 6.24
C LYS A 118 -2.34 -18.06 4.91
N LEU A 119 -1.61 -17.89 3.81
CA LEU A 119 -2.21 -17.86 2.48
C LEU A 119 -2.90 -19.17 2.14
N SER A 120 -2.36 -20.31 2.60
CA SER A 120 -2.99 -21.63 2.42
C SER A 120 -4.40 -21.76 3.02
N VAL A 121 -4.76 -20.92 3.99
CA VAL A 121 -6.11 -20.85 4.56
C VAL A 121 -7.03 -20.00 3.68
N LEU A 122 -6.51 -18.89 3.17
CA LEU A 122 -7.27 -17.93 2.35
C LEU A 122 -7.40 -18.38 0.89
N ASP A 123 -6.31 -18.91 0.34
CA ASP A 123 -6.24 -19.46 -1.01
C ASP A 123 -5.59 -20.85 -1.03
N PRO A 124 -6.36 -21.93 -0.81
CA PRO A 124 -5.83 -23.30 -0.83
C PRO A 124 -5.26 -23.72 -2.20
N ALA A 125 -5.57 -23.01 -3.29
CA ALA A 125 -5.06 -23.31 -4.62
C ALA A 125 -3.66 -22.71 -4.86
N PHE A 126 -3.26 -21.71 -4.08
CA PHE A 126 -1.94 -21.12 -4.18
C PHE A 126 -0.87 -22.06 -3.62
N ALA A 127 0.29 -22.08 -4.28
CA ALA A 127 1.44 -22.86 -3.81
C ALA A 127 2.75 -22.14 -4.15
N MET A 128 3.74 -22.34 -3.31
CA MET A 128 5.15 -22.02 -3.52
C MET A 128 5.91 -23.27 -3.95
N PHE A 129 7.15 -23.11 -4.42
CA PHE A 129 8.02 -24.23 -4.78
C PHE A 129 8.21 -25.23 -3.63
N ASP A 130 8.42 -24.72 -2.42
CA ASP A 130 8.55 -25.53 -1.21
C ASP A 130 7.16 -25.73 -0.57
N PRO A 131 6.71 -26.99 -0.39
CA PRO A 131 5.44 -27.30 0.25
C PRO A 131 5.36 -26.84 1.71
N TRP A 132 6.48 -26.76 2.44
CA TRP A 132 6.49 -26.23 3.79
C TRP A 132 6.27 -24.72 3.78
N VAL A 133 6.97 -23.97 2.91
CA VAL A 133 6.75 -22.53 2.72
C VAL A 133 5.31 -22.27 2.31
N THR A 134 4.74 -23.06 1.41
CA THR A 134 3.31 -22.95 1.00
C THR A 134 2.37 -22.97 2.22
N ARG A 135 2.63 -23.85 3.21
CA ARG A 135 1.78 -23.95 4.41
C ARG A 135 2.02 -22.83 5.43
N GLU A 136 3.20 -22.23 5.44
CA GLU A 136 3.62 -21.30 6.49
C GLU A 136 3.59 -19.82 6.09
N ILE A 137 3.57 -19.53 4.79
CA ILE A 137 3.63 -18.15 4.29
C ILE A 137 2.36 -17.37 4.63
N THR A 138 2.55 -16.14 5.09
CA THR A 138 1.48 -15.26 5.57
C THR A 138 1.32 -14.02 4.70
N ILE A 139 0.22 -13.28 4.88
CA ILE A 139 0.02 -11.95 4.28
C ILE A 139 1.22 -11.05 4.60
N ARG A 140 1.66 -11.04 5.87
CA ARG A 140 2.83 -10.25 6.32
C ARG A 140 4.10 -10.57 5.55
N ASP A 141 4.39 -11.85 5.33
CA ASP A 141 5.62 -12.28 4.63
C ASP A 141 5.67 -11.76 3.19
N MET A 142 4.52 -11.78 2.49
CA MET A 142 4.41 -11.26 1.14
C MET A 142 4.54 -9.73 1.09
N TYR A 143 3.84 -9.01 1.98
CA TYR A 143 3.93 -7.54 2.05
C TYR A 143 5.29 -7.05 2.54
N ALA A 144 6.00 -7.85 3.33
CA ALA A 144 7.38 -7.58 3.74
C ALA A 144 8.43 -8.03 2.72
N HIS A 145 8.01 -8.60 1.58
CA HIS A 145 8.91 -9.13 0.55
C HIS A 145 9.93 -10.16 1.07
N ARG A 146 9.48 -11.06 1.96
CA ARG A 146 10.34 -12.05 2.63
C ARG A 146 9.92 -13.49 2.34
N SER A 147 9.30 -13.71 1.19
CA SER A 147 8.76 -15.01 0.77
C SER A 147 9.84 -16.06 0.43
N GLY A 148 11.06 -15.61 0.12
CA GLY A 148 12.12 -16.44 -0.46
C GLY A 148 12.10 -16.47 -1.99
N LEU A 149 11.08 -15.93 -2.65
CA LEU A 149 11.07 -15.78 -4.10
C LEU A 149 12.25 -14.91 -4.57
N PRO A 150 12.75 -15.14 -5.78
CA PRO A 150 13.66 -14.20 -6.42
C PRO A 150 13.02 -12.81 -6.55
N GLU A 151 13.87 -11.79 -6.56
CA GLU A 151 13.43 -10.43 -6.89
C GLU A 151 12.73 -10.41 -8.26
N HIS A 152 11.63 -9.68 -8.37
CA HIS A 152 10.82 -9.57 -9.59
C HIS A 152 10.25 -10.89 -10.14
N ALA A 153 10.07 -11.90 -9.27
CA ALA A 153 9.52 -13.20 -9.67
C ALA A 153 8.16 -13.04 -10.39
N GLY A 154 8.12 -13.44 -11.65
CA GLY A 154 6.92 -13.42 -12.50
C GLY A 154 6.80 -12.20 -13.42
N ASP A 155 7.51 -11.09 -13.18
CA ASP A 155 7.34 -9.83 -13.92
C ASP A 155 7.53 -10.00 -15.43
N LEU A 156 8.56 -10.72 -15.87
CA LEU A 156 8.80 -10.99 -17.29
C LEU A 156 7.69 -11.82 -17.97
N LEU A 157 6.90 -12.55 -17.21
CA LEU A 157 5.77 -13.30 -17.78
C LEU A 157 4.61 -12.36 -18.17
N GLU A 158 4.45 -11.23 -17.47
CA GLU A 158 3.50 -10.19 -17.83
C GLU A 158 3.83 -9.59 -19.20
N ASP A 159 5.10 -9.28 -19.46
CA ASP A 159 5.59 -8.78 -20.74
C ASP A 159 5.37 -9.78 -21.90
N LEU A 160 5.35 -11.06 -21.58
CA LEU A 160 5.05 -12.14 -22.53
C LEU A 160 3.54 -12.38 -22.74
N GLY A 161 2.68 -11.61 -22.06
CA GLY A 161 1.23 -11.65 -22.22
C GLY A 161 0.53 -12.71 -21.37
N PHE A 162 1.19 -13.31 -20.37
CA PHE A 162 0.51 -14.19 -19.41
C PHE A 162 -0.44 -13.40 -18.52
N THR A 163 -1.59 -13.98 -18.24
CA THR A 163 -2.56 -13.39 -17.31
C THR A 163 -2.08 -13.43 -15.87
N ARG A 164 -2.59 -12.53 -15.04
CA ARG A 164 -2.32 -12.51 -13.59
C ARG A 164 -2.51 -13.89 -12.95
N ALA A 165 -3.60 -14.58 -13.26
CA ALA A 165 -3.86 -15.91 -12.69
C ALA A 165 -2.82 -16.95 -13.11
N GLU A 166 -2.38 -16.93 -14.37
CA GLU A 166 -1.33 -17.84 -14.87
C GLU A 166 0.02 -17.56 -14.22
N ILE A 167 0.36 -16.30 -14.01
CA ILE A 167 1.62 -15.91 -13.34
C ILE A 167 1.60 -16.37 -11.89
N LEU A 168 0.53 -16.08 -11.13
CA LEU A 168 0.39 -16.53 -9.75
C LEU A 168 0.47 -18.04 -9.62
N HIS A 169 -0.18 -18.77 -10.55
CA HIS A 169 -0.06 -20.23 -10.60
C HIS A 169 1.38 -20.69 -10.83
N ARG A 170 2.16 -19.99 -11.66
CA ARG A 170 3.54 -20.34 -12.02
C ARG A 170 4.56 -20.05 -10.92
N LEU A 171 4.25 -19.24 -9.93
CA LEU A 171 5.14 -19.00 -8.78
C LEU A 171 5.56 -20.30 -8.09
N ARG A 172 4.73 -21.34 -8.12
CA ARG A 172 5.04 -22.68 -7.58
C ARG A 172 6.23 -23.38 -8.24
N TYR A 173 6.58 -23.00 -9.45
CA TYR A 173 7.73 -23.57 -10.19
C TYR A 173 9.00 -22.75 -9.99
N GLN A 174 8.87 -21.57 -9.34
CA GLN A 174 10.00 -20.67 -9.12
C GLN A 174 10.82 -21.14 -7.92
N ARG A 175 12.05 -21.62 -8.19
CA ARG A 175 12.97 -21.99 -7.11
C ARG A 175 13.27 -20.78 -6.24
N PRO A 176 13.34 -20.95 -4.91
CA PRO A 176 13.67 -19.85 -4.02
C PRO A 176 15.10 -19.37 -4.25
N ALA A 177 15.32 -18.05 -4.18
CA ALA A 177 16.64 -17.43 -4.22
C ALA A 177 17.27 -17.33 -2.82
N SER A 178 16.47 -17.42 -1.77
CA SER A 178 16.90 -17.38 -0.38
C SER A 178 16.00 -18.26 0.51
N SER A 179 16.48 -18.54 1.73
CA SER A 179 15.62 -19.20 2.72
C SER A 179 14.43 -18.31 3.08
N PHE A 180 13.30 -18.94 3.36
CA PHE A 180 12.08 -18.28 3.80
C PHE A 180 12.34 -17.33 4.97
N ARG A 181 11.85 -16.10 4.90
CA ARG A 181 12.01 -15.01 5.89
C ARG A 181 13.43 -14.48 6.12
N SER A 182 14.45 -15.00 5.41
CA SER A 182 15.84 -14.61 5.68
C SER A 182 16.26 -13.32 5.00
N HIS A 183 15.76 -13.04 3.79
CA HIS A 183 16.16 -11.89 2.98
C HIS A 183 14.97 -11.15 2.42
N TYR A 184 15.14 -9.86 2.19
CA TYR A 184 14.23 -9.04 1.40
C TYR A 184 14.49 -9.31 -0.09
N ALA A 185 13.43 -9.59 -0.83
CA ALA A 185 13.44 -9.70 -2.28
C ALA A 185 12.12 -9.14 -2.82
N TYR A 186 12.18 -8.02 -3.51
CA TYR A 186 11.01 -7.31 -4.00
C TYR A 186 10.22 -8.14 -5.01
N THR A 187 8.92 -8.35 -4.77
CA THR A 187 8.05 -9.10 -5.67
C THR A 187 6.69 -8.42 -5.87
N ASN A 188 6.33 -8.16 -7.12
CA ASN A 188 5.01 -7.65 -7.47
C ASN A 188 3.94 -8.73 -7.26
N PHE A 189 4.15 -9.91 -7.84
CA PHE A 189 3.17 -11.00 -7.80
C PHE A 189 3.03 -11.65 -6.41
N GLY A 190 4.04 -11.60 -5.56
CA GLY A 190 3.89 -12.01 -4.15
C GLY A 190 2.89 -11.15 -3.40
N MET A 191 2.98 -9.83 -3.52
CA MET A 191 1.99 -8.93 -2.91
C MET A 191 0.61 -9.04 -3.57
N THR A 192 0.57 -9.21 -4.90
CA THR A 192 -0.69 -9.41 -5.63
C THR A 192 -1.44 -10.63 -5.12
N GLU A 193 -0.75 -11.76 -4.91
CA GLU A 193 -1.35 -12.95 -4.32
C GLU A 193 -1.93 -12.68 -2.93
N ALA A 194 -1.15 -12.04 -2.06
CA ALA A 194 -1.62 -11.74 -0.71
C ALA A 194 -2.86 -10.82 -0.71
N ALA A 195 -2.92 -9.86 -1.63
CA ALA A 195 -4.07 -8.96 -1.78
C ALA A 195 -5.32 -9.73 -2.25
N ILE A 196 -5.19 -10.57 -3.27
CA ILE A 196 -6.27 -11.41 -3.79
C ILE A 196 -6.76 -12.39 -2.72
N ALA A 197 -5.84 -13.08 -2.03
CA ALA A 197 -6.17 -14.00 -0.97
C ALA A 197 -6.92 -13.30 0.17
N ALA A 198 -6.49 -12.12 0.58
CA ALA A 198 -7.14 -11.32 1.64
C ALA A 198 -8.55 -10.85 1.27
N ALA A 199 -8.88 -10.72 -0.02
CA ALA A 199 -10.21 -10.36 -0.49
C ALA A 199 -11.21 -11.53 -0.46
N LYS A 200 -10.75 -12.78 -0.52
CA LYS A 200 -11.61 -13.98 -0.60
C LYS A 200 -12.64 -14.10 0.53
N PRO A 201 -12.33 -13.83 1.81
CA PRO A 201 -13.33 -13.87 2.89
C PRO A 201 -14.48 -12.87 2.74
N TYR A 202 -14.34 -11.89 1.85
CA TYR A 202 -15.37 -10.89 1.55
C TYR A 202 -16.27 -11.30 0.37
N GLY A 203 -15.89 -12.35 -0.38
CA GLY A 203 -16.64 -12.83 -1.54
C GLY A 203 -16.56 -11.92 -2.77
N PHE A 204 -15.57 -11.03 -2.82
CA PHE A 204 -15.37 -10.08 -3.91
C PHE A 204 -13.93 -10.11 -4.42
N GLU A 205 -13.73 -9.63 -5.65
CA GLU A 205 -12.40 -9.37 -6.19
C GLU A 205 -11.71 -8.24 -5.42
N TRP A 206 -10.37 -8.25 -5.41
CA TRP A 206 -9.54 -7.24 -4.75
C TRP A 206 -9.94 -5.80 -5.10
N GLU A 207 -10.24 -5.56 -6.36
CA GLU A 207 -10.61 -4.25 -6.89
C GLU A 207 -11.89 -3.71 -6.24
N ASN A 208 -12.88 -4.58 -6.01
CA ASN A 208 -14.13 -4.21 -5.33
C ASN A 208 -13.90 -3.99 -3.82
N VAL A 209 -13.03 -4.82 -3.22
CA VAL A 209 -12.69 -4.68 -1.80
C VAL A 209 -11.96 -3.36 -1.56
N SER A 210 -10.96 -3.01 -2.37
CA SER A 210 -10.22 -1.76 -2.24
C SER A 210 -11.12 -0.53 -2.43
N GLU A 211 -12.07 -0.58 -3.37
CA GLU A 211 -13.06 0.46 -3.57
C GLU A 211 -13.99 0.63 -2.36
N ALA A 212 -14.55 -0.46 -1.88
CA ALA A 212 -15.51 -0.44 -0.77
C ALA A 212 -14.87 -0.07 0.58
N LYS A 213 -13.62 -0.45 0.80
CA LYS A 213 -12.94 -0.31 2.08
C LYS A 213 -12.08 0.94 2.22
N LEU A 214 -11.60 1.50 1.11
CA LEU A 214 -10.73 2.67 1.15
C LEU A 214 -11.22 3.80 0.23
N TYR A 215 -11.40 3.53 -1.06
CA TYR A 215 -11.63 4.61 -2.03
C TYR A 215 -12.99 5.28 -1.83
N GLY A 216 -14.06 4.51 -1.67
CA GLY A 216 -15.41 5.03 -1.43
C GLY A 216 -15.52 5.83 -0.13
N PRO A 217 -15.16 5.28 1.04
CA PRO A 217 -15.21 5.99 2.31
C PRO A 217 -14.42 7.30 2.35
N LEU A 218 -13.30 7.37 1.63
CA LEU A 218 -12.46 8.57 1.52
C LEU A 218 -12.85 9.51 0.37
N GLY A 219 -13.92 9.20 -0.38
CA GLY A 219 -14.36 10.03 -1.51
C GLY A 219 -13.38 10.08 -2.68
N MET A 220 -12.52 9.04 -2.85
CA MET A 220 -11.50 8.96 -3.90
C MET A 220 -12.13 8.53 -5.24
N THR A 221 -13.06 9.32 -5.76
CA THR A 221 -13.91 8.97 -6.92
C THR A 221 -13.16 8.80 -8.24
N SER A 222 -11.92 9.25 -8.32
CA SER A 222 -11.05 9.11 -9.50
C SER A 222 -10.01 8.00 -9.36
N THR A 223 -10.04 7.24 -8.25
CA THR A 223 -9.12 6.13 -7.98
C THR A 223 -9.77 4.80 -8.31
N SER A 224 -9.02 3.89 -8.91
CA SER A 224 -9.44 2.51 -9.18
C SER A 224 -8.25 1.58 -9.15
N SER A 225 -8.49 0.32 -8.78
CA SER A 225 -7.51 -0.77 -8.91
C SER A 225 -7.65 -1.54 -10.23
N ARG A 226 -8.49 -1.06 -11.17
CA ARG A 226 -8.71 -1.67 -12.49
C ARG A 226 -8.04 -0.87 -13.59
N TYR A 227 -7.23 -1.54 -14.41
CA TYR A 227 -6.61 -0.92 -15.58
C TYR A 227 -7.65 -0.43 -16.59
N ALA A 228 -8.75 -1.16 -16.77
CA ALA A 228 -9.84 -0.75 -17.68
C ALA A 228 -10.45 0.61 -17.31
N ASP A 229 -10.57 0.91 -16.02
CA ASP A 229 -11.08 2.20 -15.55
C ASP A 229 -10.10 3.33 -15.88
N PHE A 230 -8.79 3.08 -15.73
CA PHE A 230 -7.76 4.03 -16.16
C PHE A 230 -7.85 4.29 -17.67
N ILE A 231 -7.94 3.24 -18.49
CA ILE A 231 -8.06 3.38 -19.97
C ILE A 231 -9.30 4.17 -20.36
N ALA A 232 -10.42 3.99 -19.68
CA ALA A 232 -11.67 4.70 -19.95
C ALA A 232 -11.63 6.21 -19.60
N ARG A 233 -10.69 6.66 -18.75
CA ARG A 233 -10.56 8.07 -18.37
C ARG A 233 -10.10 8.92 -19.55
N ARG A 234 -10.79 10.04 -19.78
CA ARG A 234 -10.37 11.02 -20.80
C ARG A 234 -9.20 11.87 -20.30
N ASN A 235 -9.25 12.29 -19.02
CA ASN A 235 -8.20 13.09 -18.39
C ASN A 235 -7.23 12.15 -17.65
N LYS A 236 -6.32 11.53 -18.39
CA LYS A 236 -5.28 10.66 -17.87
C LYS A 236 -3.91 11.01 -18.46
N ALA A 237 -2.88 10.80 -17.69
CA ALA A 237 -1.52 10.85 -18.20
C ALA A 237 -1.18 9.53 -18.89
N TRP A 238 -0.81 9.59 -20.15
CA TRP A 238 -0.30 8.43 -20.87
C TRP A 238 1.11 8.10 -20.42
N ASP A 239 1.39 6.83 -20.28
CA ASP A 239 2.75 6.35 -20.08
C ASP A 239 3.50 6.59 -21.41
N THR A 240 4.28 7.66 -21.47
CA THR A 240 5.15 7.93 -22.61
C THR A 240 6.43 7.17 -22.34
N CYS A 241 6.50 5.92 -22.81
CA CYS A 241 7.78 5.24 -22.92
C CYS A 241 8.71 6.12 -23.77
N TRP A 242 9.83 6.48 -23.20
CA TRP A 242 10.96 7.16 -23.86
C TRP A 242 11.74 6.17 -24.72
#